data_e739f219315f03b24d2dec4c630b53a3
#
_entry.id   e739f219315f03b24d2dec4c630b53a3
#
_cell.length_a   1.000
_cell.length_b   1.000
_cell.length_c   1.000
_cell.angle_alpha   90.00
_cell.angle_beta   90.00
_cell.angle_gamma   90.00
#
_symmetry.space_group_name_H-M   'P 1'
#
loop_
_entity.id
_entity.type
_entity.pdbx_description
1 polymer ?
#
loop_
_entity_poly.entity_id
_entity_poly.type
_entity_poly.pdbx_seq_one_letter_code
_entity_poly.pdbx_strand_id
1 'polypeptide(L)'
;ESEQKWRDDLYKIAPTREDADEEYGCIPKKSGGAYIPHALIEMAMIRDIPIMTFEAPDDFISRAAWLRESEVLTWCEEHLKPLLEALNPRSRFSFGEDFARTGDLSCFVLLEITESLAKREVFRVELRNLPYAQQEQVMMYILTRVPALVGAAFDATGNGGYLAEAALLAFGPDIIDCVMLSPKWYGEWMPKLKAEFEDQNILVARHQTTLDDLRHVKVVNGIPQIDKGRTKDQNATAVNARRHGDFAVALCMANRASYMEGFILDESACQALPERSRAMEGGYRDDDEAYHEFDRGCW
;
A
#
# COMPACT_ATOMS: atom_id res chain seq x y z
N GLU A 1 -1.34 29.70 31.27
CA GLU A 1 -1.43 30.17 29.86
C GLU A 1 -2.87 30.54 29.53
N SER A 2 -3.07 31.66 28.78
CA SER A 2 -4.42 32.07 28.41
C SER A 2 -4.97 31.11 27.36
N GLU A 3 -6.27 30.81 27.42
CA GLU A 3 -6.98 29.98 26.44
C GLU A 3 -6.71 30.46 24.99
N GLN A 4 -6.63 31.78 24.81
CA GLN A 4 -6.31 32.39 23.52
C GLN A 4 -4.91 32.00 23.00
N LYS A 5 -3.90 32.00 23.87
CA LYS A 5 -2.53 31.62 23.49
C LYS A 5 -2.45 30.15 23.09
N TRP A 6 -3.12 29.27 23.85
CA TRP A 6 -3.22 27.85 23.52
C TRP A 6 -3.89 27.63 22.17
N ARG A 7 -5.00 28.31 21.90
CA ARG A 7 -5.68 28.25 20.60
C ARG A 7 -4.77 28.76 19.46
N ASP A 8 -4.10 29.90 19.65
CA ASP A 8 -3.20 30.47 18.65
C ASP A 8 -2.03 29.53 18.34
N ASP A 9 -1.54 28.78 19.31
CA ASP A 9 -0.48 27.79 19.12
C ASP A 9 -0.97 26.56 18.38
N LEU A 10 -2.18 26.07 18.63
CA LEU A 10 -2.82 25.00 17.83
C LEU A 10 -2.98 25.43 16.35
N TYR A 11 -3.43 26.66 16.12
CA TYR A 11 -3.58 27.19 14.76
C TYR A 11 -2.26 27.37 14.00
N LYS A 12 -1.13 27.54 14.68
CA LYS A 12 0.21 27.61 14.07
C LYS A 12 0.74 26.23 13.68
N ILE A 13 0.35 25.19 14.39
CA ILE A 13 0.79 23.81 14.13
C ILE A 13 0.07 23.24 12.91
N ALA A 14 -1.17 23.67 12.65
CA ALA A 14 -1.94 23.18 11.52
C ALA A 14 -1.31 23.62 10.17
N PRO A 15 -1.30 22.75 9.15
CA PRO A 15 -0.71 23.05 7.85
C PRO A 15 -1.36 24.25 7.14
N THR A 16 -2.67 24.42 7.32
CA THR A 16 -3.42 25.59 6.84
C THR A 16 -4.42 26.07 7.88
N ARG A 17 -4.86 27.34 7.74
CA ARG A 17 -5.90 27.89 8.62
C ARG A 17 -7.23 27.13 8.48
N GLU A 18 -7.56 26.69 7.27
CA GLU A 18 -8.77 25.90 7.00
C GLU A 18 -8.71 24.52 7.70
N ASP A 19 -7.51 23.94 7.81
CA ASP A 19 -7.30 22.71 8.56
C ASP A 19 -7.50 22.95 10.06
N ALA A 20 -6.97 24.05 10.59
CA ALA A 20 -7.14 24.43 11.99
C ALA A 20 -8.63 24.71 12.33
N ASP A 21 -9.34 25.38 11.42
CA ASP A 21 -10.77 25.68 11.58
C ASP A 21 -11.59 24.38 11.62
N GLU A 22 -11.27 23.38 10.79
CA GLU A 22 -11.96 22.11 10.77
C GLU A 22 -11.65 21.27 12.03
N GLU A 23 -10.38 21.14 12.41
CA GLU A 23 -9.95 20.27 13.48
C GLU A 23 -10.16 20.85 14.89
N TYR A 24 -9.85 22.14 15.05
CA TYR A 24 -9.89 22.79 16.35
C TYR A 24 -11.06 23.76 16.50
N GLY A 25 -11.54 24.30 15.38
CA GLY A 25 -12.65 25.26 15.35
C GLY A 25 -14.02 24.59 15.17
N CYS A 26 -14.10 23.30 14.82
CA CYS A 26 -15.31 22.59 14.42
C CYS A 26 -16.07 23.31 13.28
N ILE A 27 -15.34 24.03 12.42
CA ILE A 27 -15.89 24.77 11.29
C ILE A 27 -15.69 23.92 10.02
N PRO A 28 -16.76 23.37 9.41
CA PRO A 28 -16.63 22.57 8.20
C PRO A 28 -15.99 23.35 7.06
N LYS A 29 -15.04 22.74 6.36
CA LYS A 29 -14.47 23.33 5.14
C LYS A 29 -15.55 23.54 4.08
N LYS A 30 -15.47 24.66 3.39
CA LYS A 30 -16.35 24.96 2.26
C LYS A 30 -16.06 24.11 1.02
N SER A 31 -14.87 23.51 0.93
CA SER A 31 -14.47 22.61 -0.14
C SER A 31 -13.70 21.43 0.48
N GLY A 32 -14.32 20.25 0.45
CA GLY A 32 -13.76 18.94 0.75
C GLY A 32 -12.57 18.88 1.69
N GLY A 33 -12.81 18.74 3.01
CA GLY A 33 -11.77 18.44 3.99
C GLY A 33 -10.98 17.17 3.66
N ALA A 34 -9.90 16.91 4.38
CA ALA A 34 -9.17 15.64 4.25
C ALA A 34 -10.14 14.47 4.46
N TYR A 35 -10.08 13.48 3.59
CA TYR A 35 -11.00 12.34 3.64
C TYR A 35 -10.78 11.47 4.88
N ILE A 36 -9.52 11.32 5.29
CA ILE A 36 -9.16 10.67 6.55
C ILE A 36 -8.82 11.78 7.56
N PRO A 37 -9.57 11.92 8.66
CA PRO A 37 -9.33 12.93 9.69
C PRO A 37 -7.93 12.81 10.31
N HIS A 38 -7.31 13.96 10.62
CA HIS A 38 -5.99 14.03 11.25
C HIS A 38 -5.90 13.16 12.51
N ALA A 39 -6.89 13.25 13.40
CA ALA A 39 -6.91 12.48 14.63
C ALA A 39 -6.83 10.97 14.41
N LEU A 40 -7.52 10.42 13.39
CA LEU A 40 -7.45 9.00 13.05
C LEU A 40 -6.07 8.60 12.55
N ILE A 41 -5.44 9.47 11.72
CA ILE A 41 -4.08 9.21 11.23
C ILE A 41 -3.10 9.21 12.41
N GLU A 42 -3.16 10.21 13.31
CA GLU A 42 -2.29 10.28 14.48
C GLU A 42 -2.44 9.08 15.42
N MET A 43 -3.68 8.60 15.63
CA MET A 43 -3.93 7.41 16.44
C MET A 43 -3.31 6.14 15.84
N ALA A 44 -3.25 6.05 14.51
CA ALA A 44 -2.64 4.93 13.79
C ALA A 44 -1.11 5.04 13.69
N MET A 45 -0.54 6.22 13.97
CA MET A 45 0.90 6.45 13.85
C MET A 45 1.69 5.86 15.02
N ILE A 46 2.65 4.99 14.72
CA ILE A 46 3.60 4.44 15.69
C ILE A 46 5.04 4.81 15.33
N ARG A 47 5.91 4.85 16.33
CA ARG A 47 7.36 5.04 16.15
C ARG A 47 7.99 3.73 15.66
N ASP A 48 9.25 3.84 15.20
CA ASP A 48 10.11 2.70 14.86
C ASP A 48 9.71 1.91 13.61
N ILE A 49 8.86 2.49 12.73
CA ILE A 49 8.67 1.99 11.38
C ILE A 49 9.63 2.73 10.45
N PRO A 50 10.57 2.04 9.79
CA PRO A 50 11.56 2.66 8.94
C PRO A 50 10.99 3.17 7.62
N ILE A 51 11.46 4.32 7.19
CA ILE A 51 11.22 4.89 5.86
C ILE A 51 12.57 4.95 5.16
N MET A 52 12.77 4.11 4.14
CA MET A 52 14.01 4.03 3.38
C MET A 52 13.90 4.88 2.13
N THR A 53 14.81 5.80 1.93
CA THR A 53 14.80 6.69 0.76
C THR A 53 16.04 6.45 -0.09
N PHE A 54 15.83 6.28 -1.39
CA PHE A 54 16.87 6.32 -2.41
C PHE A 54 16.58 7.47 -3.38
N GLU A 55 17.40 8.49 -3.35
CA GLU A 55 17.33 9.62 -4.27
C GLU A 55 18.53 9.56 -5.22
N ALA A 56 18.26 9.20 -6.49
CA ALA A 56 19.31 9.14 -7.49
C ALA A 56 19.76 10.55 -7.90
N PRO A 57 21.08 10.81 -7.96
CA PRO A 57 21.58 12.10 -8.42
C PRO A 57 21.30 12.30 -9.92
N ASP A 58 21.31 13.56 -10.38
CA ASP A 58 20.93 13.91 -11.75
C ASP A 58 21.77 13.20 -12.83
N ASP A 59 23.03 12.90 -12.53
CA ASP A 59 23.95 12.18 -13.43
C ASP A 59 23.76 10.66 -13.41
N PHE A 60 22.93 10.13 -12.51
CA PHE A 60 22.75 8.68 -12.32
C PHE A 60 22.36 7.97 -13.61
N ILE A 61 21.44 8.52 -14.38
CA ILE A 61 20.96 7.91 -15.63
C ILE A 61 22.05 7.82 -16.70
N SER A 62 23.05 8.72 -16.65
CA SER A 62 24.17 8.74 -17.60
C SER A 62 25.26 7.72 -17.27
N ARG A 63 25.24 7.11 -16.09
CA ARG A 63 26.19 6.08 -15.66
C ARG A 63 25.93 4.77 -16.41
N ALA A 64 26.96 3.97 -16.59
CA ALA A 64 26.82 2.64 -17.19
C ALA A 64 25.82 1.77 -16.41
N ALA A 65 25.05 0.91 -17.10
CA ALA A 65 23.99 0.09 -16.49
C ALA A 65 24.51 -0.73 -15.29
N TRP A 66 25.64 -1.41 -15.45
CA TRP A 66 26.22 -2.23 -14.39
C TRP A 66 26.62 -1.45 -13.14
N LEU A 67 27.02 -0.16 -13.27
CA LEU A 67 27.31 0.71 -12.14
C LEU A 67 26.03 1.04 -11.38
N ARG A 68 24.95 1.42 -12.10
CA ARG A 68 23.67 1.68 -11.49
C ARG A 68 23.10 0.46 -10.74
N GLU A 69 23.19 -0.71 -11.37
CA GLU A 69 22.78 -1.98 -10.78
C GLU A 69 23.55 -2.31 -9.52
N SER A 70 24.89 -2.12 -9.55
CA SER A 70 25.77 -2.36 -8.39
C SER A 70 25.45 -1.39 -7.23
N GLU A 71 25.22 -0.10 -7.53
CA GLU A 71 24.94 0.91 -6.52
C GLU A 71 23.58 0.63 -5.84
N VAL A 72 22.55 0.32 -6.63
CA VAL A 72 21.23 -0.05 -6.10
C VAL A 72 21.28 -1.35 -5.31
N LEU A 73 22.01 -2.35 -5.78
CA LEU A 73 22.18 -3.59 -5.02
C LEU A 73 22.86 -3.35 -3.67
N THR A 74 23.93 -2.55 -3.66
CA THR A 74 24.62 -2.19 -2.42
C THR A 74 23.65 -1.50 -1.45
N TRP A 75 22.88 -0.54 -1.93
CA TRP A 75 21.87 0.12 -1.11
C TRP A 75 20.81 -0.84 -0.57
N CYS A 76 20.33 -1.79 -1.39
CA CYS A 76 19.40 -2.82 -0.94
C CYS A 76 20.00 -3.71 0.16
N GLU A 77 21.27 -4.15 0.01
CA GLU A 77 21.97 -4.97 1.00
C GLU A 77 22.20 -4.22 2.32
N GLU A 78 22.49 -2.92 2.26
CA GLU A 78 22.71 -2.10 3.45
C GLU A 78 21.42 -1.72 4.18
N HIS A 79 20.37 -1.40 3.44
CA HIS A 79 19.16 -0.79 4.01
C HIS A 79 17.94 -1.71 4.06
N LEU A 80 17.72 -2.55 3.05
CA LEU A 80 16.52 -3.40 2.97
C LEU A 80 16.76 -4.79 3.55
N LYS A 81 17.94 -5.36 3.33
CA LYS A 81 18.24 -6.72 3.80
C LYS A 81 18.02 -6.92 5.30
N PRO A 82 18.51 -6.05 6.20
CA PRO A 82 18.28 -6.21 7.64
C PRO A 82 16.78 -6.19 8.00
N LEU A 83 15.97 -5.39 7.29
CA LEU A 83 14.53 -5.31 7.50
C LEU A 83 13.82 -6.58 7.03
N LEU A 84 14.21 -7.09 5.87
CA LEU A 84 13.65 -8.31 5.28
C LEU A 84 14.02 -9.57 6.08
N GLU A 85 15.26 -9.65 6.60
CA GLU A 85 15.71 -10.74 7.46
C GLU A 85 15.03 -10.73 8.84
N ALA A 86 14.57 -9.55 9.30
CA ALA A 86 13.85 -9.40 10.56
C ALA A 86 12.35 -9.74 10.46
N LEU A 87 11.81 -10.01 9.25
CA LEU A 87 10.41 -10.37 9.06
C LEU A 87 10.08 -11.68 9.78
N ASN A 88 8.92 -11.71 10.43
CA ASN A 88 8.43 -12.94 11.04
C ASN A 88 7.94 -13.90 9.94
N PRO A 89 8.58 -15.07 9.74
CA PRO A 89 8.20 -16.00 8.67
C PRO A 89 6.80 -16.63 8.85
N ARG A 90 6.18 -16.47 10.02
CA ARG A 90 4.81 -16.94 10.30
C ARG A 90 3.74 -15.90 10.00
N SER A 91 4.12 -14.63 9.83
CA SER A 91 3.21 -13.57 9.45
C SER A 91 2.94 -13.59 7.95
N ARG A 92 1.77 -13.09 7.56
CA ARG A 92 1.42 -12.85 6.17
C ARG A 92 1.72 -11.42 5.80
N PHE A 93 2.04 -11.17 4.54
CA PHE A 93 2.42 -9.84 4.08
C PHE A 93 1.66 -9.47 2.82
N SER A 94 1.39 -8.17 2.67
CA SER A 94 0.88 -7.59 1.44
C SER A 94 1.73 -6.40 1.02
N PHE A 95 1.83 -6.18 -0.28
CA PHE A 95 2.67 -5.13 -0.85
C PHE A 95 1.84 -4.19 -1.72
N GLY A 96 2.16 -2.90 -1.70
CA GLY A 96 1.53 -1.89 -2.54
C GLY A 96 2.54 -0.94 -3.12
N GLU A 97 2.30 -0.53 -4.34
CA GLU A 97 3.18 0.35 -5.09
C GLU A 97 2.39 1.49 -5.74
N ASP A 98 2.92 2.71 -5.63
CA ASP A 98 2.53 3.88 -6.42
C ASP A 98 3.75 4.36 -7.20
N PHE A 99 3.61 4.40 -8.53
CA PHE A 99 4.72 4.57 -9.45
C PHE A 99 4.92 6.02 -9.88
N ALA A 100 6.18 6.49 -9.84
CA ALA A 100 6.57 7.73 -10.49
C ALA A 100 7.94 7.61 -11.19
N ARG A 101 8.17 8.42 -12.21
CA ARG A 101 9.44 8.40 -12.96
C ARG A 101 10.31 9.62 -12.72
N THR A 102 9.76 10.81 -12.89
CA THR A 102 10.52 12.07 -12.90
C THR A 102 9.83 13.13 -12.06
N GLY A 103 10.55 13.67 -11.08
CA GLY A 103 10.09 14.77 -10.24
C GLY A 103 9.06 14.39 -9.17
N ASP A 104 8.42 13.25 -9.30
CA ASP A 104 7.48 12.67 -8.35
C ASP A 104 8.14 11.47 -7.64
N LEU A 105 7.51 10.94 -6.63
CA LEU A 105 8.01 9.91 -5.74
C LEU A 105 7.37 8.56 -6.07
N SER A 106 8.17 7.52 -6.35
CA SER A 106 7.65 6.14 -6.27
C SER A 106 7.67 5.66 -4.84
N CYS A 107 6.57 5.11 -4.39
CA CYS A 107 6.39 4.65 -3.02
C CYS A 107 6.04 3.16 -3.00
N PHE A 108 6.80 2.38 -2.23
CA PHE A 108 6.55 0.96 -1.96
C PHE A 108 6.22 0.78 -0.49
N VAL A 109 5.13 0.10 -0.19
CA VAL A 109 4.67 -0.15 1.18
C VAL A 109 4.54 -1.66 1.40
N LEU A 110 5.18 -2.17 2.45
CA LEU A 110 4.98 -3.52 2.94
C LEU A 110 4.16 -3.50 4.21
N LEU A 111 3.03 -4.21 4.20
CA LEU A 111 2.18 -4.43 5.36
C LEU A 111 2.34 -5.85 5.88
N GLU A 112 2.49 -6.00 7.18
CA GLU A 112 2.29 -7.24 7.92
C GLU A 112 0.81 -7.38 8.27
N ILE A 113 0.25 -8.57 8.06
CA ILE A 113 -1.11 -8.94 8.46
C ILE A 113 -1.00 -9.83 9.69
N THR A 114 -1.44 -9.32 10.83
CA THR A 114 -1.37 -10.03 12.10
C THR A 114 -2.42 -11.15 12.20
N GLU A 115 -2.32 -12.00 13.21
CA GLU A 115 -3.32 -13.06 13.46
C GLU A 115 -4.74 -12.49 13.72
N SER A 116 -4.84 -11.27 14.25
CA SER A 116 -6.12 -10.56 14.44
C SER A 116 -6.63 -9.87 13.19
N LEU A 117 -5.95 -10.05 12.05
CA LEU A 117 -6.19 -9.38 10.77
C LEU A 117 -5.91 -7.87 10.77
N ALA A 118 -5.35 -7.33 11.85
CA ALA A 118 -4.85 -5.97 11.87
C ALA A 118 -3.60 -5.86 10.99
N LYS A 119 -3.39 -4.71 10.38
CA LYS A 119 -2.32 -4.42 9.45
C LYS A 119 -1.30 -3.50 10.08
N ARG A 120 -0.03 -3.75 9.83
CA ARG A 120 1.06 -2.91 10.30
C ARG A 120 2.01 -2.62 9.15
N GLU A 121 2.27 -1.36 8.89
CA GLU A 121 3.38 -0.99 8.01
C GLU A 121 4.69 -1.53 8.61
N VAL A 122 5.42 -2.33 7.84
CA VAL A 122 6.70 -2.89 8.28
C VAL A 122 7.82 -1.92 7.93
N PHE A 123 7.81 -1.46 6.69
CA PHE A 123 8.66 -0.41 6.18
C PHE A 123 8.05 0.21 4.93
N ARG A 124 8.56 1.36 4.56
CA ARG A 124 8.28 2.07 3.32
C ARG A 124 9.58 2.33 2.57
N VAL A 125 9.53 2.21 1.25
CA VAL A 125 10.62 2.61 0.38
C VAL A 125 10.15 3.76 -0.50
N GLU A 126 10.90 4.83 -0.52
CA GLU A 126 10.66 6.04 -1.30
C GLU A 126 11.80 6.22 -2.31
N LEU A 127 11.47 6.18 -3.61
CA LEU A 127 12.43 6.23 -4.70
C LEU A 127 12.24 7.51 -5.52
N ARG A 128 13.33 8.26 -5.76
CA ARG A 128 13.32 9.48 -6.59
C ARG A 128 14.35 9.41 -7.70
N ASN A 129 13.95 9.92 -8.86
CA ASN A 129 14.80 10.02 -10.06
C ASN A 129 15.42 8.68 -10.51
N LEU A 130 14.85 7.57 -10.07
CA LEU A 130 15.38 6.24 -10.33
C LEU A 130 14.80 5.70 -11.67
N PRO A 131 15.63 5.21 -12.61
CA PRO A 131 15.15 4.59 -13.84
C PRO A 131 14.33 3.33 -13.56
N TYR A 132 13.43 2.96 -14.48
CA TYR A 132 12.54 1.80 -14.35
C TYR A 132 13.26 0.51 -13.98
N ALA A 133 14.36 0.19 -14.66
CA ALA A 133 15.12 -1.03 -14.40
C ALA A 133 15.66 -1.10 -12.96
N GLN A 134 16.03 0.04 -12.38
CA GLN A 134 16.51 0.08 -11.00
C GLN A 134 15.35 0.08 -10.00
N GLN A 135 14.20 0.65 -10.33
CA GLN A 135 12.98 0.50 -9.51
C GLN A 135 12.52 -0.97 -9.50
N GLU A 136 12.52 -1.63 -10.67
CA GLU A 136 12.28 -3.07 -10.80
C GLU A 136 13.26 -3.88 -9.95
N GLN A 137 14.55 -3.53 -9.97
CA GLN A 137 15.57 -4.20 -9.16
C GLN A 137 15.24 -4.11 -7.66
N VAL A 138 14.85 -2.94 -7.15
CA VAL A 138 14.44 -2.76 -5.74
C VAL A 138 13.17 -3.56 -5.45
N MET A 139 12.17 -3.47 -6.31
CA MET A 139 10.91 -4.21 -6.19
C MET A 139 11.16 -5.73 -6.11
N MET A 140 11.91 -6.28 -7.07
CA MET A 140 12.25 -7.71 -7.11
C MET A 140 13.08 -8.13 -5.90
N TYR A 141 13.99 -7.25 -5.44
CA TYR A 141 14.78 -7.51 -4.23
C TYR A 141 13.88 -7.70 -3.00
N ILE A 142 12.82 -6.91 -2.88
CA ILE A 142 11.84 -7.01 -1.79
C ILE A 142 10.98 -8.26 -1.98
N LEU A 143 10.25 -8.36 -3.10
CA LEU A 143 9.21 -9.39 -3.29
C LEU A 143 9.75 -10.82 -3.23
N THR A 144 10.99 -11.04 -3.71
CA THR A 144 11.63 -12.37 -3.65
C THR A 144 12.07 -12.79 -2.26
N ARG A 145 12.10 -11.87 -1.29
CA ARG A 145 12.57 -12.09 0.08
C ARG A 145 11.49 -11.98 1.14
N VAL A 146 10.31 -11.50 0.77
CA VAL A 146 9.16 -11.44 1.70
C VAL A 146 8.60 -12.84 1.88
N PRO A 147 8.60 -13.39 3.11
CA PRO A 147 7.95 -14.66 3.37
C PRO A 147 6.43 -14.51 3.29
N ALA A 148 5.71 -15.55 2.86
CA ALA A 148 4.25 -15.59 2.87
C ALA A 148 3.56 -14.31 2.34
N LEU A 149 4.00 -13.83 1.17
CA LEU A 149 3.37 -12.73 0.44
C LEU A 149 2.01 -13.20 -0.08
N VAL A 150 0.91 -12.62 0.47
CA VAL A 150 -0.46 -12.99 0.07
C VAL A 150 -0.95 -12.25 -1.15
N GLY A 151 -0.36 -11.09 -1.44
CA GLY A 151 -0.69 -10.30 -2.62
C GLY A 151 0.16 -9.05 -2.73
N ALA A 152 0.27 -8.54 -3.94
CA ALA A 152 0.91 -7.28 -4.24
C ALA A 152 0.12 -6.53 -5.30
N ALA A 153 -0.22 -5.27 -5.06
CA ALA A 153 -0.97 -4.43 -5.98
C ALA A 153 -0.10 -3.28 -6.49
N PHE A 154 -0.14 -3.08 -7.79
CA PHE A 154 0.71 -2.14 -8.52
C PHE A 154 -0.14 -1.14 -9.31
N ASP A 155 0.26 0.13 -9.32
CA ASP A 155 -0.30 1.08 -10.26
C ASP A 155 0.14 0.71 -11.70
N ALA A 156 -0.80 0.20 -12.48
CA ALA A 156 -0.58 -0.11 -13.89
C ALA A 156 -1.00 1.04 -14.82
N THR A 157 -1.30 2.23 -14.29
CA THR A 157 -1.72 3.38 -15.07
C THR A 157 -0.54 3.99 -15.81
N GLY A 158 -0.64 4.09 -17.13
CA GLY A 158 0.40 4.70 -17.96
C GLY A 158 1.75 4.01 -17.84
N ASN A 159 2.78 4.71 -17.37
CA ASN A 159 4.14 4.17 -17.27
C ASN A 159 4.33 3.17 -16.12
N GLY A 160 3.43 3.15 -15.13
CA GLY A 160 3.45 2.17 -14.03
C GLY A 160 3.24 0.74 -14.52
N GLY A 161 2.60 0.58 -15.69
CA GLY A 161 2.42 -0.72 -16.32
C GLY A 161 3.69 -1.55 -16.49
N TYR A 162 4.86 -0.91 -16.59
CA TYR A 162 6.15 -1.63 -16.70
C TYR A 162 6.46 -2.46 -15.44
N LEU A 163 6.38 -1.86 -14.26
CA LEU A 163 6.66 -2.57 -13.00
C LEU A 163 5.57 -3.60 -12.69
N ALA A 164 4.31 -3.24 -12.94
CA ALA A 164 3.17 -4.15 -12.78
C ALA A 164 3.31 -5.40 -13.68
N GLU A 165 3.69 -5.24 -14.96
CA GLU A 165 3.92 -6.35 -15.89
C GLU A 165 5.11 -7.20 -15.44
N ALA A 166 6.25 -6.59 -15.06
CA ALA A 166 7.42 -7.31 -14.59
C ALA A 166 7.09 -8.18 -13.36
N ALA A 167 6.34 -7.62 -12.38
CA ALA A 167 5.89 -8.35 -11.22
C ALA A 167 4.92 -9.49 -11.61
N LEU A 168 3.95 -9.21 -12.50
CA LEU A 168 2.97 -10.20 -12.96
C LEU A 168 3.64 -11.40 -13.64
N LEU A 169 4.63 -11.14 -14.49
CA LEU A 169 5.38 -12.20 -15.17
C LEU A 169 6.24 -13.04 -14.21
N ALA A 170 6.73 -12.42 -13.11
CA ALA A 170 7.58 -13.09 -12.15
C ALA A 170 6.79 -13.92 -11.11
N PHE A 171 5.63 -13.44 -10.66
CA PHE A 171 4.90 -14.02 -9.52
C PHE A 171 3.50 -14.55 -9.89
N GLY A 172 2.98 -14.22 -11.06
CA GLY A 172 1.68 -14.67 -11.55
C GLY A 172 0.48 -13.87 -11.03
N PRO A 173 -0.71 -14.08 -11.65
CA PRO A 173 -1.91 -13.30 -11.38
C PRO A 173 -2.57 -13.61 -10.02
N ASP A 174 -2.23 -14.72 -9.38
CA ASP A 174 -2.76 -15.07 -8.06
C ASP A 174 -2.15 -14.21 -6.94
N ILE A 175 -0.94 -13.68 -7.19
CA ILE A 175 -0.19 -12.84 -6.25
C ILE A 175 -0.21 -11.37 -6.68
N ILE A 176 -0.22 -11.09 -7.99
CA ILE A 176 -0.06 -9.73 -8.52
C ILE A 176 -1.38 -9.19 -9.06
N ASP A 177 -1.76 -8.02 -8.58
CA ASP A 177 -2.90 -7.24 -9.07
C ASP A 177 -2.40 -5.98 -9.79
N CYS A 178 -2.60 -5.93 -11.09
CA CYS A 178 -2.27 -4.76 -11.93
C CYS A 178 -3.47 -3.80 -11.93
N VAL A 179 -3.40 -2.76 -11.15
CA VAL A 179 -4.50 -1.82 -10.90
C VAL A 179 -4.48 -0.67 -11.89
N MET A 180 -5.61 -0.45 -12.57
CA MET A 180 -5.85 0.78 -13.33
C MET A 180 -6.53 1.81 -12.40
N LEU A 181 -5.76 2.80 -11.93
CA LEU A 181 -6.28 3.87 -11.09
C LEU A 181 -7.38 4.65 -11.80
N SER A 182 -8.55 4.66 -11.21
CA SER A 182 -9.73 5.31 -11.76
C SER A 182 -10.62 5.85 -10.63
N PRO A 183 -11.52 6.81 -10.89
CA PRO A 183 -12.50 7.25 -9.89
C PRO A 183 -13.31 6.09 -9.29
N LYS A 184 -13.63 5.07 -10.09
CA LYS A 184 -14.32 3.87 -9.61
C LYS A 184 -13.46 3.10 -8.59
N TRP A 185 -12.18 2.90 -8.89
CA TRP A 185 -11.23 2.22 -8.00
C TRP A 185 -11.07 2.99 -6.69
N TYR A 186 -10.85 4.30 -6.77
CA TYR A 186 -10.75 5.16 -5.57
C TYR A 186 -12.03 5.12 -4.73
N GLY A 187 -13.20 5.16 -5.36
CA GLY A 187 -14.51 5.08 -4.70
C GLY A 187 -14.75 3.75 -4.02
N GLU A 188 -14.09 2.67 -4.46
CA GLU A 188 -14.20 1.35 -3.86
C GLU A 188 -13.17 1.15 -2.72
N TRP A 189 -11.91 1.55 -2.91
CA TRP A 189 -10.81 1.15 -2.03
C TRP A 189 -10.42 2.18 -0.99
N MET A 190 -10.53 3.46 -1.26
CA MET A 190 -10.27 4.50 -0.25
C MET A 190 -11.23 4.44 0.96
N PRO A 191 -12.55 4.14 0.80
CA PRO A 191 -13.42 3.91 1.95
C PRO A 191 -13.00 2.71 2.81
N LYS A 192 -12.52 1.62 2.18
CA LYS A 192 -12.01 0.45 2.91
C LYS A 192 -10.75 0.79 3.70
N LEU A 193 -9.83 1.57 3.09
CA LEU A 193 -8.65 2.05 3.81
C LEU A 193 -9.05 2.95 4.99
N LYS A 194 -10.00 3.88 4.79
CA LYS A 194 -10.48 4.74 5.88
C LYS A 194 -11.09 3.93 7.02
N ALA A 195 -11.86 2.88 6.72
CA ALA A 195 -12.43 1.98 7.73
C ALA A 195 -11.34 1.33 8.59
N GLU A 196 -10.19 0.94 8.01
CA GLU A 196 -9.07 0.40 8.78
C GLU A 196 -8.53 1.41 9.82
N PHE A 197 -8.53 2.71 9.49
CA PHE A 197 -8.18 3.78 10.44
C PHE A 197 -9.28 3.98 11.49
N GLU A 198 -10.55 3.99 11.11
CA GLU A 198 -11.68 4.14 12.01
C GLU A 198 -11.78 2.99 13.02
N ASP A 199 -11.52 1.77 12.58
CA ASP A 199 -11.54 0.54 13.39
C ASP A 199 -10.22 0.31 14.14
N GLN A 200 -9.22 1.18 13.98
CA GLN A 200 -7.87 1.05 14.55
C GLN A 200 -7.16 -0.26 14.16
N ASN A 201 -7.45 -0.75 12.98
CA ASN A 201 -6.89 -2.00 12.42
C ASN A 201 -5.65 -1.77 11.56
N ILE A 202 -5.17 -0.53 11.45
CA ILE A 202 -3.96 -0.22 10.69
C ILE A 202 -3.00 0.63 11.51
N LEU A 203 -1.71 0.28 11.45
CA LEU A 203 -0.62 1.04 12.06
C LEU A 203 0.36 1.49 10.98
N VAL A 204 0.74 2.77 11.02
CA VAL A 204 1.62 3.40 10.02
C VAL A 204 2.76 4.16 10.67
N ALA A 205 3.81 4.47 9.91
CA ALA A 205 4.97 5.19 10.39
C ALA A 205 4.62 6.58 10.92
N ARG A 206 5.10 6.92 12.12
CA ARG A 206 4.99 8.26 12.69
C ARG A 206 5.98 9.22 12.01
N HIS A 207 5.53 9.80 10.94
CA HIS A 207 6.32 10.75 10.15
C HIS A 207 5.42 11.85 9.57
N GLN A 208 5.96 13.06 9.37
CA GLN A 208 5.19 14.17 8.79
C GLN A 208 4.67 13.84 7.39
N THR A 209 5.49 13.18 6.55
CA THR A 209 5.07 12.78 5.19
C THR A 209 3.92 11.81 5.19
N THR A 210 3.79 10.93 6.18
CA THR A 210 2.64 10.04 6.35
C THR A 210 1.35 10.84 6.53
N LEU A 211 1.40 11.83 7.41
CA LEU A 211 0.27 12.71 7.65
C LEU A 211 -0.09 13.53 6.42
N ASP A 212 0.91 14.15 5.79
CA ASP A 212 0.72 15.01 4.62
C ASP A 212 0.11 14.23 3.45
N ASP A 213 0.64 13.04 3.12
CA ASP A 213 0.15 12.23 2.00
C ASP A 213 -1.27 11.70 2.25
N LEU A 214 -1.58 11.20 3.45
CA LEU A 214 -2.93 10.73 3.76
C LEU A 214 -3.96 11.86 3.75
N ARG A 215 -3.58 13.08 4.08
CA ARG A 215 -4.44 14.27 4.01
C ARG A 215 -4.62 14.82 2.59
N HIS A 216 -3.80 14.38 1.63
CA HIS A 216 -4.02 14.68 0.21
C HIS A 216 -5.23 13.94 -0.39
N VAL A 217 -5.73 12.89 0.28
CA VAL A 217 -6.99 12.25 -0.11
C VAL A 217 -8.14 13.20 0.24
N LYS A 218 -8.86 13.65 -0.78
CA LYS A 218 -10.01 14.55 -0.65
C LYS A 218 -11.22 14.02 -1.41
N VAL A 219 -12.40 14.46 -1.02
CA VAL A 219 -13.63 14.12 -1.75
C VAL A 219 -13.81 15.07 -2.93
N VAL A 220 -13.68 14.55 -4.13
CA VAL A 220 -13.90 15.28 -5.39
C VAL A 220 -15.08 14.66 -6.10
N ASN A 221 -16.14 15.43 -6.33
CA ASN A 221 -17.41 14.95 -6.95
C ASN A 221 -18.00 13.72 -6.22
N GLY A 222 -17.91 13.68 -4.90
CA GLY A 222 -18.41 12.57 -4.08
C GLY A 222 -17.52 11.35 -4.00
N ILE A 223 -16.34 11.37 -4.63
CA ILE A 223 -15.39 10.24 -4.67
C ILE A 223 -14.12 10.67 -3.94
N PRO A 224 -13.65 9.87 -2.93
CA PRO A 224 -12.38 10.11 -2.30
C PRO A 224 -11.25 9.76 -3.28
N GLN A 225 -10.41 10.71 -3.59
CA GLN A 225 -9.28 10.54 -4.52
C GLN A 225 -8.16 11.52 -4.17
N ILE A 226 -7.00 11.33 -4.75
CA ILE A 226 -5.88 12.24 -4.56
C ILE A 226 -6.21 13.60 -5.20
N ASP A 227 -6.03 14.68 -4.44
CA ASP A 227 -6.14 16.04 -4.96
C ASP A 227 -5.01 16.30 -5.97
N LYS A 228 -5.33 16.98 -7.08
CA LYS A 228 -4.34 17.34 -8.10
C LYS A 228 -3.32 18.40 -7.64
N GLY A 229 -3.49 18.93 -6.44
CA GLY A 229 -2.52 19.82 -5.80
C GLY A 229 -1.21 19.08 -5.48
N ARG A 230 -0.08 19.76 -5.69
CA ARG A 230 1.25 19.22 -5.35
C ARG A 230 1.83 20.01 -4.18
N THR A 231 2.26 19.33 -3.13
CA THR A 231 3.02 19.95 -2.04
C THR A 231 4.51 19.82 -2.28
N LYS A 232 5.27 20.80 -1.76
CA LYS A 232 6.73 20.75 -1.81
C LYS A 232 7.20 19.73 -0.76
N ASP A 233 8.02 18.76 -1.18
CA ASP A 233 8.66 17.85 -0.23
C ASP A 233 9.77 18.56 0.53
N GLN A 234 9.57 18.76 1.84
CA GLN A 234 10.54 19.44 2.69
C GLN A 234 11.73 18.54 3.07
N ASN A 235 11.61 17.24 2.89
CA ASN A 235 12.62 16.24 3.28
C ASN A 235 13.52 15.81 2.10
N ALA A 236 13.18 16.21 0.87
CA ALA A 236 13.99 15.87 -0.30
C ALA A 236 15.17 16.82 -0.47
N THR A 237 16.30 16.29 -0.90
CA THR A 237 17.50 17.06 -1.25
C THR A 237 17.33 17.87 -2.53
N ALA A 238 16.47 17.43 -3.44
CA ALA A 238 16.17 18.14 -4.68
C ALA A 238 15.30 19.38 -4.45
N VAL A 239 15.73 20.53 -4.98
CA VAL A 239 15.11 21.86 -4.78
C VAL A 239 13.64 21.93 -5.22
N ASN A 240 13.20 21.02 -6.11
CA ASN A 240 11.85 21.00 -6.69
C ASN A 240 11.09 19.70 -6.40
N ALA A 241 11.54 18.90 -5.44
CA ALA A 241 10.87 17.65 -5.09
C ALA A 241 9.44 17.90 -4.59
N ARG A 242 8.50 17.16 -5.12
CA ARG A 242 7.06 17.29 -4.83
C ARG A 242 6.50 15.96 -4.32
N ARG A 243 5.47 16.05 -3.51
CA ARG A 243 4.64 14.93 -3.04
C ARG A 243 3.20 15.25 -3.36
N HIS A 244 2.40 14.25 -3.64
CA HIS A 244 0.98 14.42 -3.93
C HIS A 244 0.14 13.23 -3.48
N GLY A 245 0.50 12.62 -2.36
CA GLY A 245 -0.24 11.52 -1.77
C GLY A 245 0.27 10.15 -2.20
N ASP A 246 1.51 10.05 -2.67
CA ASP A 246 2.14 8.82 -3.16
C ASP A 246 2.04 7.69 -2.13
N PHE A 247 2.32 8.00 -0.86
CA PHE A 247 2.16 7.02 0.21
C PHE A 247 0.68 6.60 0.41
N ALA A 248 -0.27 7.51 0.29
CA ALA A 248 -1.68 7.17 0.49
C ALA A 248 -2.18 6.19 -0.59
N VAL A 249 -1.70 6.35 -1.83
CA VAL A 249 -2.00 5.41 -2.92
C VAL A 249 -1.33 4.07 -2.69
N ALA A 250 -0.01 4.05 -2.41
CA ALA A 250 0.73 2.83 -2.13
C ALA A 250 0.17 2.05 -0.92
N LEU A 251 -0.23 2.76 0.15
CA LEU A 251 -0.88 2.14 1.30
C LEU A 251 -2.25 1.56 0.94
N CYS A 252 -3.03 2.27 0.12
CA CYS A 252 -4.32 1.76 -0.36
C CYS A 252 -4.15 0.52 -1.24
N MET A 253 -3.10 0.48 -2.07
CA MET A 253 -2.71 -0.70 -2.85
C MET A 253 -2.32 -1.87 -1.95
N ALA A 254 -1.45 -1.64 -0.94
CA ALA A 254 -1.07 -2.68 0.02
C ALA A 254 -2.28 -3.19 0.82
N ASN A 255 -3.18 -2.29 1.22
CA ASN A 255 -4.44 -2.66 1.85
C ASN A 255 -5.31 -3.51 0.92
N ARG A 256 -5.44 -3.14 -0.37
CA ARG A 256 -6.13 -3.95 -1.38
C ARG A 256 -5.51 -5.35 -1.51
N ALA A 257 -4.19 -5.41 -1.63
CA ALA A 257 -3.46 -6.66 -1.77
C ALA A 257 -3.66 -7.60 -0.56
N SER A 258 -3.91 -7.07 0.63
CA SER A 258 -4.18 -7.87 1.83
C SER A 258 -5.47 -8.69 1.78
N TYR A 259 -6.37 -8.38 0.84
CA TYR A 259 -7.61 -9.14 0.59
C TYR A 259 -7.44 -10.20 -0.50
N MET A 260 -6.25 -10.33 -1.10
CA MET A 260 -5.97 -11.39 -2.04
C MET A 260 -5.73 -12.70 -1.29
N GLU A 261 -6.30 -13.77 -1.78
CA GLU A 261 -6.09 -15.13 -1.26
C GLU A 261 -4.89 -15.75 -1.99
N GLY A 262 -3.71 -15.16 -1.86
CA GLY A 262 -2.51 -15.70 -2.48
C GLY A 262 -2.32 -17.18 -2.12
N PHE A 263 -1.94 -18.00 -3.08
CA PHE A 263 -1.72 -19.44 -2.89
C PHE A 263 -0.49 -19.64 -2.00
N ILE A 264 -0.69 -19.65 -0.69
CA ILE A 264 0.31 -20.16 0.23
C ILE A 264 0.21 -21.68 0.13
N LEU A 265 1.02 -22.29 -0.73
CA LEU A 265 1.33 -23.71 -0.64
C LEU A 265 2.19 -23.93 0.60
N ASP A 266 1.58 -23.80 1.77
CA ASP A 266 2.14 -24.35 2.98
C ASP A 266 1.74 -25.82 3.05
N GLU A 267 2.67 -26.72 2.74
CA GLU A 267 2.46 -28.17 2.91
C GLU A 267 2.03 -28.51 4.35
N SER A 268 2.31 -27.65 5.33
CA SER A 268 1.86 -27.81 6.71
C SER A 268 0.39 -27.46 6.89
N ALA A 269 -0.18 -26.57 6.10
CA ALA A 269 -1.62 -26.26 6.14
C ALA A 269 -2.48 -27.42 5.62
N CYS A 270 -1.97 -28.23 4.68
CA CYS A 270 -2.63 -29.44 4.20
C CYS A 270 -2.69 -30.55 5.25
N GLN A 271 -1.83 -30.53 6.27
CA GLN A 271 -1.82 -31.52 7.37
C GLN A 271 -2.77 -31.16 8.53
N ALA A 272 -3.27 -29.93 8.56
CA ALA A 272 -4.10 -29.41 9.65
C ALA A 272 -5.62 -29.54 9.43
N LEU A 273 -6.09 -30.24 8.39
CA LEU A 273 -7.51 -30.55 8.28
C LEU A 273 -7.87 -31.58 9.36
N PRO A 274 -8.78 -31.23 10.29
CA PRO A 274 -9.16 -32.17 11.34
C PRO A 274 -9.78 -33.43 10.71
N GLU A 275 -9.47 -34.62 11.27
CA GLU A 275 -9.94 -35.95 10.82
C GLU A 275 -11.47 -36.06 10.62
N ARG A 276 -12.25 -35.10 11.09
CA ARG A 276 -13.70 -35.01 10.86
C ARG A 276 -14.10 -34.82 9.39
N SER A 277 -13.24 -34.28 8.55
CA SER A 277 -13.52 -34.12 7.12
C SER A 277 -13.37 -35.47 6.35
N ARG A 278 -12.60 -36.43 6.88
CA ARG A 278 -12.44 -37.76 6.26
C ARG A 278 -13.63 -38.69 6.52
N ALA A 279 -14.44 -38.37 7.54
CA ALA A 279 -15.61 -39.21 7.89
C ALA A 279 -16.87 -38.90 7.03
N MET A 280 -16.85 -37.82 6.23
CA MET A 280 -17.98 -37.52 5.32
C MET A 280 -17.82 -38.04 3.89
N GLU A 281 -16.65 -38.58 3.52
CA GLU A 281 -16.44 -39.19 2.21
C GLU A 281 -16.86 -40.68 2.12
N GLY A 282 -17.39 -41.24 3.21
CA GLY A 282 -17.80 -42.64 3.31
C GLY A 282 -19.31 -42.91 3.31
N GLY A 283 -20.12 -42.09 2.63
CA GLY A 283 -21.59 -42.21 2.74
C GLY A 283 -22.41 -41.85 1.49
N TYR A 284 -21.88 -42.01 0.29
CA TYR A 284 -22.73 -42.11 -0.89
C TYR A 284 -22.93 -43.58 -1.23
N ARG A 285 -24.05 -44.13 -0.79
CA ARG A 285 -24.59 -45.36 -1.36
C ARG A 285 -25.17 -45.02 -2.72
N ASP A 286 -24.76 -45.79 -3.73
CA ASP A 286 -25.45 -45.94 -5.00
C ASP A 286 -26.92 -46.26 -4.78
N ASP A 287 -27.78 -45.30 -4.96
CA ASP A 287 -29.17 -45.50 -5.36
C ASP A 287 -29.29 -45.00 -6.81
N ASP A 288 -28.68 -45.76 -7.71
CA ASP A 288 -29.01 -45.79 -9.12
C ASP A 288 -30.34 -46.54 -9.28
N GLU A 289 -31.45 -45.85 -9.10
CA GLU A 289 -32.76 -46.18 -9.69
C GLU A 289 -33.72 -45.03 -9.39
N ALA A 290 -33.79 -44.05 -10.28
CA ALA A 290 -34.95 -43.24 -10.62
C ALA A 290 -34.54 -41.90 -11.21
N TYR A 291 -34.29 -41.85 -12.51
CA TYR A 291 -34.54 -40.67 -13.36
C TYR A 291 -34.23 -41.03 -14.83
N HIS A 292 -34.90 -42.05 -15.33
CA HIS A 292 -35.31 -42.09 -16.72
C HIS A 292 -36.72 -41.50 -16.77
N GLU A 293 -36.83 -40.30 -17.29
CA GLU A 293 -37.95 -39.71 -17.98
C GLU A 293 -37.89 -38.17 -17.80
N PHE A 294 -37.26 -37.52 -18.71
CA PHE A 294 -37.70 -36.25 -19.29
C PHE A 294 -36.75 -35.89 -20.43
N ASP A 295 -36.89 -36.71 -21.48
CA ASP A 295 -36.48 -36.27 -22.83
C ASP A 295 -37.72 -35.68 -23.49
N ARG A 296 -37.51 -34.60 -24.22
CA ARG A 296 -38.36 -33.90 -25.20
C ARG A 296 -38.81 -32.50 -24.82
N GLY A 297 -38.18 -31.60 -25.50
CA GLY A 297 -38.98 -30.63 -26.22
C GLY A 297 -38.72 -29.20 -25.95
N CYS A 298 -38.24 -28.58 -27.00
CA CYS A 298 -38.64 -27.30 -27.56
C CYS A 298 -37.75 -26.10 -27.30
N TRP A 299 -37.10 -25.83 -28.43
CA TRP A 299 -36.85 -24.53 -29.10
C TRP A 299 -35.83 -23.57 -28.46
#